data_3741ad36d364d67c5b4669a6571ebbab
#
_entry.id   3741ad36d364d67c5b4669a6571ebbab
#
_cell.length_a   1.000
_cell.length_b   1.000
_cell.length_c   1.000
_cell.angle_alpha   90.00
_cell.angle_beta   90.00
_cell.angle_gamma   90.00
#
_symmetry.space_group_name_H-M   'P 1'
#
loop_
_entity.id
_entity.type
_entity.pdbx_description
1 polymer ?
#
loop_
_entity_poly.entity_id
_entity_poly.type
_entity_poly.pdbx_seq_one_letter_code
_entity_poly.pdbx_strand_id
1 'polypeptide(L)'
;MDRKWSREQDKKPDFQEDLNGWILDDLTEGGRVSNVAGLVGALTELKEVRDICGFKFDGYLAKIEAERPSGIIDEVVVAFKETAVDRGQNGDGIRIEDHLELGSRVLVSGEQQAMKDFKSGKVLVFILAEYIGSSPKAMPQNDVALVGELVYEPKYRETPRGKRISDIFVKAGNVLTGTSCYIPCICWQQNADEVASWRPGDMVKLLGRCQSRRYHKHTDYSGPEADKGTRTVHEVSVSFIKRIGHQESEEEKG
;
A
#
# COMPACT_ATOMS: atom_id res chain seq x y z
N MET A 1 45.32 -28.45 7.27
CA MET A 1 44.74 -27.62 6.18
C MET A 1 43.38 -27.18 6.65
N ASP A 2 43.35 -26.07 7.39
CA ASP A 2 42.11 -25.52 7.98
C ASP A 2 41.49 -24.57 6.99
N ARG A 3 40.30 -24.92 6.47
CA ARG A 3 39.49 -24.01 5.70
C ARG A 3 38.77 -23.04 6.66
N LYS A 4 39.28 -21.81 6.76
CA LYS A 4 38.55 -20.69 7.33
C LYS A 4 37.29 -20.45 6.50
N TRP A 5 36.14 -20.75 7.07
CA TRP A 5 34.85 -20.25 6.59
C TRP A 5 34.77 -18.78 6.96
N SER A 6 34.80 -17.91 5.96
CA SER A 6 34.59 -16.48 6.15
C SER A 6 33.12 -16.21 6.50
N ARG A 7 32.90 -15.50 7.61
CA ARG A 7 31.63 -14.98 8.10
C ARG A 7 31.19 -13.77 7.26
N GLU A 8 30.80 -13.99 6.03
CA GLU A 8 30.38 -12.90 5.13
C GLU A 8 28.94 -13.05 4.61
N GLN A 9 28.12 -13.91 5.24
CA GLN A 9 26.76 -14.21 4.76
C GLN A 9 25.63 -13.88 5.75
N ASP A 10 25.87 -13.06 6.78
CA ASP A 10 24.81 -12.62 7.70
C ASP A 10 24.47 -11.11 7.59
N LYS A 11 24.69 -10.46 6.47
CA LYS A 11 24.01 -9.20 6.17
C LYS A 11 22.58 -9.56 5.72
N LYS A 12 21.60 -9.37 6.62
CA LYS A 12 20.19 -9.25 6.20
C LYS A 12 20.16 -8.20 5.12
N PRO A 13 19.49 -8.46 3.97
CA PRO A 13 19.33 -7.45 2.94
C PRO A 13 18.72 -6.19 3.59
N ASP A 14 19.34 -5.06 3.34
CA ASP A 14 18.75 -3.76 3.71
C ASP A 14 17.62 -3.53 2.72
N PHE A 15 16.40 -3.86 3.13
CA PHE A 15 15.21 -3.78 2.28
C PHE A 15 15.07 -2.40 1.62
N GLN A 16 15.60 -1.35 2.22
CA GLN A 16 15.54 0.01 1.71
C GLN A 16 16.58 0.27 0.61
N GLU A 17 17.81 -0.30 0.72
CA GLU A 17 18.81 -0.27 -0.35
C GLU A 17 18.37 -1.19 -1.49
N ASP A 18 17.85 -2.38 -1.19
CA ASP A 18 17.32 -3.31 -2.18
C ASP A 18 16.06 -2.78 -2.88
N LEU A 19 15.14 -2.12 -2.17
CA LEU A 19 13.96 -1.50 -2.77
C LEU A 19 14.35 -0.34 -3.69
N ASN A 20 15.28 0.51 -3.28
CA ASN A 20 15.76 1.63 -4.08
C ASN A 20 16.61 1.16 -5.28
N GLY A 21 17.46 0.16 -5.10
CA GLY A 21 18.24 -0.47 -6.16
C GLY A 21 17.36 -1.22 -7.14
N TRP A 22 16.47 -2.07 -6.64
CA TRP A 22 15.55 -2.88 -7.47
C TRP A 22 14.58 -2.01 -8.28
N ILE A 23 14.07 -0.91 -7.68
CA ILE A 23 13.18 0.05 -8.36
C ILE A 23 13.92 0.87 -9.41
N LEU A 24 15.21 1.15 -9.23
CA LEU A 24 15.97 1.96 -10.18
C LEU A 24 16.47 1.15 -11.37
N ASP A 25 16.88 -0.11 -11.17
CA ASP A 25 17.51 -0.91 -12.22
C ASP A 25 16.53 -1.78 -13.02
N ASP A 26 15.55 -2.42 -12.35
CA ASP A 26 14.65 -3.38 -13.02
C ASP A 26 13.47 -2.69 -13.75
N LEU A 27 13.17 -1.43 -13.43
CA LEU A 27 12.08 -0.66 -14.03
C LEU A 27 12.47 0.10 -15.30
N THR A 28 13.76 0.11 -15.67
CA THR A 28 14.24 0.79 -16.87
C THR A 28 14.24 -0.10 -18.11
N GLU A 29 14.19 -1.43 -17.95
CA GLU A 29 14.37 -2.37 -19.08
C GLU A 29 13.09 -3.00 -19.63
N GLY A 30 11.87 -2.66 -19.19
CA GLY A 30 10.75 -3.41 -19.76
C GLY A 30 9.34 -2.90 -19.56
N GLY A 31 9.11 -1.76 -18.95
CA GLY A 31 7.75 -1.20 -18.81
C GLY A 31 6.79 -2.12 -18.03
N ARG A 32 7.31 -3.01 -17.19
CA ARG A 32 6.48 -3.91 -16.38
C ARG A 32 5.84 -3.14 -15.24
N VAL A 33 4.54 -3.28 -15.11
CA VAL A 33 3.81 -2.84 -13.92
C VAL A 33 4.39 -3.56 -12.72
N SER A 34 4.88 -2.81 -11.74
CA SER A 34 5.41 -3.31 -10.48
C SER A 34 4.60 -2.73 -9.33
N ASN A 35 4.39 -3.54 -8.31
CA ASN A 35 3.62 -3.15 -7.14
C ASN A 35 4.16 -3.92 -5.94
N VAL A 36 4.86 -3.22 -5.07
CA VAL A 36 5.46 -3.79 -3.86
C VAL A 36 5.14 -2.92 -2.67
N ALA A 37 4.76 -3.54 -1.57
CA ALA A 37 4.54 -2.89 -0.29
C ALA A 37 5.24 -3.64 0.83
N GLY A 38 5.97 -2.90 1.68
CA GLY A 38 6.62 -3.39 2.89
C GLY A 38 6.13 -2.63 4.11
N LEU A 39 5.79 -3.35 5.18
CA LEU A 39 5.25 -2.77 6.39
C LEU A 39 5.82 -3.45 7.64
N VAL A 40 6.24 -2.65 8.61
CA VAL A 40 6.58 -3.10 9.97
C VAL A 40 5.82 -2.24 10.97
N GLY A 41 4.95 -2.85 11.75
CA GLY A 41 4.10 -2.13 12.70
C GLY A 41 3.48 -3.05 13.75
N ALA A 42 2.67 -2.48 14.63
CA ALA A 42 1.96 -3.23 15.67
C ALA A 42 0.65 -3.81 15.11
N LEU A 43 0.43 -5.10 15.30
CA LEU A 43 -0.83 -5.76 14.95
C LEU A 43 -1.91 -5.39 15.97
N THR A 44 -2.95 -4.67 15.54
CA THR A 44 -4.00 -4.18 16.45
C THR A 44 -5.35 -4.87 16.27
N GLU A 45 -5.59 -5.46 15.10
CA GLU A 45 -6.81 -6.23 14.82
C GLU A 45 -6.47 -7.41 13.91
N LEU A 46 -7.07 -8.56 14.19
CA LEU A 46 -6.98 -9.76 13.36
C LEU A 46 -8.35 -10.41 13.27
N LYS A 47 -8.82 -10.66 12.06
CA LYS A 47 -10.14 -11.22 11.80
C LYS A 47 -10.11 -12.18 10.63
N GLU A 48 -10.61 -13.40 10.83
CA GLU A 48 -10.89 -14.33 9.74
C GLU A 48 -12.03 -13.80 8.86
N VAL A 49 -11.86 -13.90 7.54
CA VAL A 49 -12.86 -13.45 6.54
C VAL A 49 -12.99 -14.49 5.43
N ARG A 50 -14.18 -14.53 4.82
CA ARG A 50 -14.48 -15.40 3.68
C ARG A 50 -14.64 -14.64 2.37
N ASP A 51 -14.67 -13.33 2.44
CA ASP A 51 -14.72 -12.46 1.27
C ASP A 51 -14.06 -11.11 1.56
N ILE A 52 -13.63 -10.44 0.50
CA ILE A 52 -13.20 -9.04 0.50
C ILE A 52 -14.02 -8.31 -0.54
N CYS A 53 -14.81 -7.33 -0.12
CA CYS A 53 -15.67 -6.54 -1.01
C CYS A 53 -16.59 -7.39 -1.91
N GLY A 54 -17.04 -8.56 -1.41
CA GLY A 54 -17.88 -9.51 -2.15
C GLY A 54 -17.13 -10.52 -3.03
N PHE A 55 -15.81 -10.46 -3.09
CA PHE A 55 -14.99 -11.48 -3.73
C PHE A 55 -14.59 -12.56 -2.74
N LYS A 56 -14.71 -13.82 -3.15
CA LYS A 56 -14.34 -14.96 -2.32
C LYS A 56 -12.86 -14.88 -1.93
N PHE A 57 -12.62 -14.82 -0.63
CA PHE A 57 -11.29 -14.77 -0.06
C PHE A 57 -11.29 -15.48 1.30
N ASP A 58 -10.85 -16.73 1.32
CA ASP A 58 -10.70 -17.47 2.56
C ASP A 58 -9.34 -17.10 3.18
N GLY A 59 -9.34 -16.31 4.24
CA GLY A 59 -8.11 -15.79 4.87
C GLY A 59 -8.41 -14.80 6.00
N TYR A 60 -7.53 -13.83 6.19
CA TYR A 60 -7.56 -12.90 7.30
C TYR A 60 -7.48 -11.45 6.84
N LEU A 61 -8.16 -10.57 7.57
CA LEU A 61 -7.92 -9.13 7.54
C LEU A 61 -7.30 -8.72 8.88
N ALA A 62 -6.20 -7.97 8.77
CA ALA A 62 -5.52 -7.40 9.91
C ALA A 62 -5.49 -5.87 9.80
N LYS A 63 -5.38 -5.19 10.94
CA LYS A 63 -4.97 -3.79 11.02
C LYS A 63 -3.62 -3.72 11.68
N ILE A 64 -2.73 -2.95 11.08
CA ILE A 64 -1.38 -2.75 11.56
C ILE A 64 -1.16 -1.25 11.70
N GLU A 65 -0.73 -0.84 12.88
CA GLU A 65 -0.33 0.53 13.17
C GLU A 65 1.13 0.74 12.87
N ALA A 66 1.42 1.60 11.89
CA ALA A 66 2.77 2.01 11.51
C ALA A 66 3.05 3.43 12.00
N GLU A 67 4.02 3.58 12.87
CA GLU A 67 4.44 4.86 13.39
C GLU A 67 5.41 5.55 12.42
N ARG A 68 5.11 6.82 12.09
CA ARG A 68 6.01 7.68 11.31
C ARG A 68 7.11 8.26 12.21
N PRO A 69 8.24 8.71 11.65
CA PRO A 69 9.26 9.44 12.41
C PRO A 69 8.72 10.69 13.14
N SER A 70 7.59 11.23 12.70
CA SER A 70 6.90 12.37 13.32
C SER A 70 6.00 11.99 14.52
N GLY A 71 5.91 10.71 14.88
CA GLY A 71 5.02 10.20 15.92
C GLY A 71 3.55 10.03 15.48
N ILE A 72 3.24 10.32 14.21
CA ILE A 72 1.90 10.06 13.66
C ILE A 72 1.77 8.59 13.33
N ILE A 73 0.62 8.00 13.67
CA ILE A 73 0.32 6.60 13.40
C ILE A 73 -0.58 6.49 12.17
N ASP A 74 -0.17 5.67 11.21
CA ASP A 74 -0.99 5.23 10.09
C ASP A 74 -1.59 3.87 10.40
N GLU A 75 -2.90 3.72 10.27
CA GLU A 75 -3.60 2.43 10.29
C GLU A 75 -3.56 1.85 8.88
N VAL A 76 -2.96 0.69 8.72
CA VAL A 76 -2.85 -0.01 7.43
C VAL A 76 -3.66 -1.30 7.50
N VAL A 77 -4.53 -1.51 6.52
CA VAL A 77 -5.27 -2.76 6.36
C VAL A 77 -4.43 -3.74 5.57
N VAL A 78 -4.34 -4.97 6.06
CA VAL A 78 -3.60 -6.06 5.42
C VAL A 78 -4.54 -7.25 5.26
N ALA A 79 -4.61 -7.81 4.05
CA ALA A 79 -5.29 -9.06 3.76
C ALA A 79 -4.26 -10.14 3.48
N PHE A 80 -4.44 -11.34 4.03
CA PHE A 80 -3.53 -12.45 3.78
C PHE A 80 -4.23 -13.80 3.90
N LYS A 81 -3.68 -14.78 3.17
CA LYS A 81 -4.06 -16.18 3.33
C LYS A 81 -3.18 -16.83 4.40
N GLU A 82 -3.65 -17.93 4.96
CA GLU A 82 -2.90 -18.71 5.94
C GLU A 82 -1.49 -19.10 5.45
N THR A 83 -1.35 -19.33 4.15
CA THR A 83 -0.08 -19.69 3.50
C THR A 83 0.96 -18.56 3.50
N ALA A 84 0.56 -17.32 3.76
CA ALA A 84 1.46 -16.17 3.86
C ALA A 84 2.10 -16.02 5.25
N VAL A 85 1.62 -16.78 6.25
CA VAL A 85 2.07 -16.65 7.63
C VAL A 85 3.38 -17.41 7.85
N ASP A 86 4.40 -16.70 8.34
CA ASP A 86 5.65 -17.33 8.78
C ASP A 86 5.42 -18.09 10.10
N ARG A 87 5.43 -19.39 10.02
CA ARG A 87 5.25 -20.28 11.17
C ARG A 87 6.56 -20.75 11.80
N GLY A 88 7.71 -20.33 11.22
CA GLY A 88 9.01 -20.83 11.66
C GLY A 88 9.17 -22.35 11.44
N GLN A 89 10.25 -22.91 11.97
CA GLN A 89 10.60 -24.33 11.73
C GLN A 89 9.71 -25.36 12.47
N ASN A 90 8.95 -24.93 13.50
CA ASN A 90 8.16 -25.82 14.37
C ASN A 90 6.66 -25.48 14.40
N GLY A 91 6.16 -24.75 13.40
CA GLY A 91 4.84 -24.11 13.48
C GLY A 91 3.66 -24.92 12.92
N ASP A 92 3.89 -26.17 12.48
CA ASP A 92 2.80 -26.98 11.94
C ASP A 92 1.78 -27.33 13.05
N GLY A 93 0.51 -26.96 12.82
CA GLY A 93 -0.60 -27.22 13.74
C GLY A 93 -0.87 -26.14 14.79
N ILE A 94 -0.10 -25.06 14.83
CA ILE A 94 -0.35 -23.91 15.69
C ILE A 94 -1.36 -22.97 14.98
N ARG A 95 -2.32 -22.40 15.73
CA ARG A 95 -3.29 -21.47 15.16
C ARG A 95 -2.62 -20.14 14.77
N ILE A 96 -3.21 -19.44 13.81
CA ILE A 96 -2.68 -18.17 13.29
C ILE A 96 -2.56 -17.13 14.43
N GLU A 97 -3.54 -17.07 15.31
CA GLU A 97 -3.58 -16.14 16.44
C GLU A 97 -2.45 -16.38 17.46
N ASP A 98 -1.92 -17.60 17.50
CA ASP A 98 -0.79 -17.95 18.36
C ASP A 98 0.56 -17.56 17.71
N HIS A 99 0.59 -17.39 16.37
CA HIS A 99 1.75 -16.87 15.63
C HIS A 99 1.75 -15.35 15.49
N LEU A 100 0.55 -14.76 15.40
CA LEU A 100 0.33 -13.34 15.19
C LEU A 100 -0.45 -12.75 16.38
N GLU A 101 0.25 -12.57 17.50
CA GLU A 101 -0.31 -12.05 18.73
C GLU A 101 -0.66 -10.57 18.60
N LEU A 102 -1.86 -10.17 19.05
CA LEU A 102 -2.29 -8.77 19.09
C LEU A 102 -1.34 -7.94 19.98
N GLY A 103 -0.98 -6.76 19.51
CA GLY A 103 0.01 -5.88 20.13
C GLY A 103 1.45 -6.20 19.77
N SER A 104 1.74 -7.36 19.16
CA SER A 104 3.09 -7.68 18.70
C SER A 104 3.45 -6.91 17.44
N ARG A 105 4.76 -6.74 17.22
CA ARG A 105 5.28 -6.16 15.99
C ARG A 105 5.40 -7.24 14.92
N VAL A 106 4.82 -6.95 13.75
CA VAL A 106 4.84 -7.83 12.59
C VAL A 106 5.52 -7.17 11.41
N LEU A 107 6.14 -7.98 10.55
CA LEU A 107 6.66 -7.59 9.24
C LEU A 107 5.74 -8.17 8.18
N VAL A 108 5.40 -7.35 7.20
CA VAL A 108 4.54 -7.68 6.05
C VAL A 108 5.26 -7.33 4.76
N SER A 109 5.17 -8.22 3.78
CA SER A 109 5.57 -7.96 2.39
C SER A 109 4.46 -8.42 1.46
N GLY A 110 4.16 -7.66 0.43
CA GLY A 110 3.10 -7.97 -0.53
C GLY A 110 2.84 -6.84 -1.52
N GLU A 111 1.63 -6.78 -2.05
CA GLU A 111 1.21 -5.81 -3.04
C GLU A 111 0.15 -4.85 -2.50
N GLN A 112 0.24 -3.57 -2.89
CA GLN A 112 -0.81 -2.59 -2.62
C GLN A 112 -2.02 -2.87 -3.49
N GLN A 113 -3.19 -2.98 -2.90
CA GLN A 113 -4.45 -3.27 -3.59
C GLN A 113 -5.54 -2.26 -3.23
N ALA A 114 -6.50 -2.10 -4.13
CA ALA A 114 -7.70 -1.31 -3.88
C ALA A 114 -8.92 -2.01 -4.50
N MET A 115 -9.99 -2.16 -3.73
CA MET A 115 -11.23 -2.77 -4.17
C MET A 115 -12.43 -1.93 -3.75
N LYS A 116 -13.40 -1.77 -4.66
CA LYS A 116 -14.65 -1.10 -4.35
C LYS A 116 -15.66 -2.11 -3.80
N ASP A 117 -16.15 -1.88 -2.61
CA ASP A 117 -17.30 -2.59 -2.08
C ASP A 117 -18.57 -2.08 -2.75
N PHE A 118 -19.19 -2.92 -3.57
CA PHE A 118 -20.37 -2.57 -4.34
C PHE A 118 -21.61 -2.29 -3.47
N LYS A 119 -21.66 -2.84 -2.25
CA LYS A 119 -22.79 -2.62 -1.32
C LYS A 119 -22.73 -1.25 -0.66
N SER A 120 -21.56 -0.88 -0.16
CA SER A 120 -21.35 0.40 0.55
C SER A 120 -20.85 1.53 -0.35
N GLY A 121 -20.36 1.21 -1.57
CA GLY A 121 -19.70 2.15 -2.47
C GLY A 121 -18.33 2.63 -1.98
N LYS A 122 -17.85 2.11 -0.85
CA LYS A 122 -16.56 2.48 -0.27
C LYS A 122 -15.42 1.75 -0.98
N VAL A 123 -14.26 2.40 -1.06
CA VAL A 123 -13.03 1.77 -1.53
C VAL A 123 -12.24 1.29 -0.32
N LEU A 124 -11.93 0.00 -0.30
CA LEU A 124 -10.98 -0.60 0.62
C LEU A 124 -9.61 -0.58 -0.04
N VAL A 125 -8.64 0.05 0.62
CA VAL A 125 -7.23 0.07 0.21
C VAL A 125 -6.45 -0.76 1.22
N PHE A 126 -5.69 -1.74 0.78
CA PHE A 126 -5.02 -2.71 1.64
C PHE A 126 -3.77 -3.28 1.00
N ILE A 127 -2.90 -3.87 1.80
CA ILE A 127 -1.80 -4.71 1.31
C ILE A 127 -2.32 -6.15 1.22
N LEU A 128 -2.23 -6.78 0.06
CA LEU A 128 -2.38 -8.22 -0.07
C LEU A 128 -1.03 -8.86 0.23
N ALA A 129 -0.89 -9.41 1.42
CA ALA A 129 0.39 -9.92 1.87
C ALA A 129 0.70 -11.30 1.28
N GLU A 130 1.90 -11.45 0.76
CA GLU A 130 2.55 -12.71 0.41
C GLU A 130 3.34 -13.29 1.59
N TYR A 131 3.72 -12.42 2.52
CA TYR A 131 4.40 -12.77 3.76
C TYR A 131 3.89 -11.90 4.92
N ILE A 132 3.62 -12.53 6.06
CA ILE A 132 3.40 -11.87 7.34
C ILE A 132 4.00 -12.73 8.46
N GLY A 133 4.80 -12.11 9.33
CA GLY A 133 5.44 -12.81 10.43
C GLY A 133 5.76 -11.91 11.61
N SER A 134 5.94 -12.52 12.79
CA SER A 134 6.36 -11.82 14.00
C SER A 134 7.78 -11.28 13.84
N SER A 135 7.98 -10.00 14.11
CA SER A 135 9.30 -9.36 13.99
C SER A 135 9.53 -8.30 15.08
N PRO A 136 9.68 -8.72 16.34
CA PRO A 136 9.69 -7.83 17.50
C PRO A 136 10.88 -6.85 17.51
N LYS A 137 11.95 -7.16 16.78
CA LYS A 137 13.17 -6.34 16.70
C LYS A 137 13.26 -5.49 15.43
N ALA A 138 12.33 -5.66 14.46
CA ALA A 138 12.37 -4.89 13.24
C ALA A 138 12.08 -3.40 13.50
N MET A 139 12.78 -2.54 12.78
CA MET A 139 12.51 -1.10 12.80
C MET A 139 11.17 -0.80 12.12
N PRO A 140 10.43 0.23 12.57
CA PRO A 140 9.23 0.66 11.89
C PRO A 140 9.49 0.94 10.41
N GLN A 141 8.64 0.41 9.54
CA GLN A 141 8.73 0.56 8.09
C GLN A 141 7.33 0.71 7.50
N ASN A 142 7.20 1.52 6.45
CA ASN A 142 5.95 1.67 5.71
C ASN A 142 6.30 2.23 4.33
N ASP A 143 6.57 1.33 3.38
CA ASP A 143 7.04 1.68 2.05
C ASP A 143 6.14 1.05 0.99
N VAL A 144 5.87 1.83 -0.05
CA VAL A 144 5.17 1.39 -1.26
C VAL A 144 5.95 1.84 -2.47
N ALA A 145 6.20 0.91 -3.37
CA ALA A 145 6.74 1.17 -4.69
C ALA A 145 5.73 0.72 -5.74
N LEU A 146 5.39 1.60 -6.66
CA LEU A 146 4.35 1.34 -7.63
C LEU A 146 4.76 1.86 -9.00
N VAL A 147 4.59 1.02 -10.02
CA VAL A 147 4.65 1.39 -11.43
C VAL A 147 3.32 1.06 -12.06
N GLY A 148 2.72 2.03 -12.72
CA GLY A 148 1.41 1.86 -13.33
C GLY A 148 1.01 3.03 -14.20
N GLU A 149 -0.19 2.97 -14.70
CA GLU A 149 -0.79 3.96 -15.58
C GLU A 149 -1.63 4.95 -14.79
N LEU A 150 -1.48 6.23 -15.07
CA LEU A 150 -2.37 7.28 -14.56
C LEU A 150 -3.75 7.15 -15.23
N VAL A 151 -4.80 7.01 -14.43
CA VAL A 151 -6.14 6.68 -14.95
C VAL A 151 -6.98 7.91 -15.24
N TYR A 152 -6.88 8.92 -14.39
CA TYR A 152 -7.67 10.16 -14.47
C TYR A 152 -6.75 11.36 -14.44
N GLU A 153 -7.25 12.50 -14.91
CA GLU A 153 -6.56 13.78 -14.72
C GLU A 153 -6.32 14.02 -13.22
N PRO A 154 -5.10 14.46 -12.83
CA PRO A 154 -4.78 14.81 -11.47
C PRO A 154 -5.69 15.90 -10.93
N LYS A 155 -6.23 15.70 -9.72
CA LYS A 155 -7.07 16.72 -9.06
C LYS A 155 -6.21 17.59 -8.17
N TYR A 156 -5.65 18.64 -8.78
CA TYR A 156 -4.86 19.63 -8.07
C TYR A 156 -5.75 20.57 -7.24
N ARG A 157 -5.36 20.80 -6.00
CA ARG A 157 -6.07 21.73 -5.10
C ARG A 157 -5.13 22.20 -3.97
N GLU A 158 -5.53 23.28 -3.31
CA GLU A 158 -4.87 23.76 -2.12
C GLU A 158 -5.70 23.44 -0.88
N THR A 159 -5.02 22.99 0.19
CA THR A 159 -5.69 22.75 1.48
C THR A 159 -5.97 24.07 2.19
N PRO A 160 -6.92 24.12 3.15
CA PRO A 160 -7.18 25.33 3.96
C PRO A 160 -5.94 25.87 4.72
N ARG A 161 -4.88 25.07 4.82
CA ARG A 161 -3.60 25.45 5.44
C ARG A 161 -2.53 25.86 4.40
N GLY A 162 -2.92 26.11 3.16
CA GLY A 162 -2.00 26.53 2.09
C GLY A 162 -1.08 25.42 1.55
N LYS A 163 -1.37 24.14 1.82
CA LYS A 163 -0.58 23.04 1.25
C LYS A 163 -1.17 22.64 -0.10
N ARG A 164 -0.34 22.62 -1.14
CA ARG A 164 -0.71 22.13 -2.47
C ARG A 164 -0.73 20.62 -2.47
N ILE A 165 -1.77 20.04 -3.00
CA ILE A 165 -1.96 18.60 -3.13
C ILE A 165 -2.56 18.25 -4.48
N SER A 166 -2.25 17.05 -4.95
CA SER A 166 -2.86 16.47 -6.14
C SER A 166 -3.28 15.03 -5.83
N ASP A 167 -4.59 14.76 -6.00
CA ASP A 167 -5.11 13.40 -5.88
C ASP A 167 -5.01 12.73 -7.25
N ILE A 168 -4.38 11.56 -7.32
CA ILE A 168 -4.20 10.76 -8.52
C ILE A 168 -4.64 9.31 -8.27
N PHE A 169 -4.93 8.59 -9.36
CA PHE A 169 -5.20 7.16 -9.32
C PHE A 169 -4.26 6.43 -10.27
N VAL A 170 -3.55 5.45 -9.74
CA VAL A 170 -2.61 4.62 -10.49
C VAL A 170 -3.20 3.23 -10.68
N LYS A 171 -3.29 2.80 -11.93
CA LYS A 171 -3.76 1.46 -12.31
C LYS A 171 -2.65 0.44 -12.07
N ALA A 172 -2.98 -0.59 -11.32
CA ALA A 172 -2.13 -1.74 -11.06
C ALA A 172 -2.91 -3.04 -11.30
N GLY A 173 -2.22 -4.16 -11.35
CA GLY A 173 -2.86 -5.47 -11.38
C GLY A 173 -3.61 -5.76 -10.09
N ASN A 174 -4.77 -6.40 -10.17
CA ASN A 174 -5.48 -6.94 -9.01
C ASN A 174 -5.36 -8.45 -9.01
N VAL A 175 -4.55 -8.98 -8.11
CA VAL A 175 -4.23 -10.42 -8.02
C VAL A 175 -5.46 -11.25 -7.63
N LEU A 176 -6.39 -10.68 -6.85
CA LEU A 176 -7.59 -11.39 -6.40
C LEU A 176 -8.63 -11.58 -7.50
N THR A 177 -8.75 -10.61 -8.39
CA THR A 177 -9.78 -10.60 -9.44
C THR A 177 -9.24 -10.92 -10.82
N GLY A 178 -7.92 -10.92 -11.00
CA GLY A 178 -7.26 -11.05 -12.31
C GLY A 178 -7.50 -9.85 -13.24
N THR A 179 -7.98 -8.72 -12.70
CA THR A 179 -8.27 -7.49 -13.43
C THR A 179 -7.35 -6.35 -12.97
N SER A 180 -7.70 -5.12 -13.26
CA SER A 180 -6.98 -3.95 -12.74
C SER A 180 -7.63 -3.41 -11.47
N CYS A 181 -6.83 -2.86 -10.57
CA CYS A 181 -7.28 -2.00 -9.48
C CYS A 181 -6.76 -0.57 -9.67
N TYR A 182 -7.40 0.38 -9.01
CA TYR A 182 -7.10 1.80 -9.10
C TYR A 182 -6.70 2.30 -7.72
N ILE A 183 -5.38 2.41 -7.50
CA ILE A 183 -4.80 2.76 -6.20
C ILE A 183 -4.86 4.27 -6.04
N PRO A 184 -5.59 4.79 -5.02
CA PRO A 184 -5.61 6.21 -4.72
C PRO A 184 -4.25 6.63 -4.14
N CYS A 185 -3.68 7.69 -4.71
CA CYS A 185 -2.43 8.27 -4.28
C CYS A 185 -2.59 9.77 -4.07
N ILE A 186 -1.88 10.32 -3.07
CA ILE A 186 -1.84 11.76 -2.81
C ILE A 186 -0.42 12.28 -2.95
N CYS A 187 -0.25 13.25 -3.82
CA CYS A 187 0.99 13.99 -4.02
C CYS A 187 0.95 15.30 -3.23
N TRP A 188 2.10 15.71 -2.69
CA TRP A 188 2.24 16.88 -1.85
C TRP A 188 3.25 17.86 -2.43
N GLN A 189 2.96 19.18 -2.33
CA GLN A 189 3.86 20.27 -2.67
C GLN A 189 4.48 20.10 -4.07
N GLN A 190 5.81 19.92 -4.19
CA GLN A 190 6.50 19.79 -5.45
C GLN A 190 5.99 18.60 -6.29
N ASN A 191 5.71 17.44 -5.67
CA ASN A 191 5.12 16.32 -6.38
C ASN A 191 3.71 16.63 -6.88
N ALA A 192 2.92 17.44 -6.15
CA ALA A 192 1.60 17.88 -6.61
C ALA A 192 1.69 18.80 -7.81
N ASP A 193 2.65 19.73 -7.80
CA ASP A 193 2.92 20.65 -8.91
C ASP A 193 3.39 19.88 -10.16
N GLU A 194 4.28 18.89 -9.96
CA GLU A 194 4.82 18.04 -11.03
C GLU A 194 3.72 17.29 -11.78
N VAL A 195 2.82 16.61 -11.02
CA VAL A 195 1.78 15.78 -11.63
C VAL A 195 0.61 16.59 -12.20
N ALA A 196 0.47 17.86 -11.86
CA ALA A 196 -0.70 18.68 -12.23
C ALA A 196 -0.92 18.79 -13.75
N SER A 197 0.13 18.64 -14.54
CA SER A 197 0.10 18.70 -16.00
C SER A 197 0.02 17.34 -16.70
N TRP A 198 0.04 16.25 -15.93
CA TRP A 198 0.04 14.90 -16.49
C TRP A 198 -1.37 14.49 -16.93
N ARG A 199 -1.42 13.46 -17.79
CA ARG A 199 -2.67 13.02 -18.44
C ARG A 199 -2.94 11.55 -18.18
N PRO A 200 -4.19 11.10 -18.29
CA PRO A 200 -4.51 9.68 -18.37
C PRO A 200 -3.67 8.99 -19.45
N GLY A 201 -3.22 7.76 -19.17
CA GLY A 201 -2.30 7.03 -20.05
C GLY A 201 -0.81 7.29 -19.75
N ASP A 202 -0.46 8.32 -18.98
CA ASP A 202 0.94 8.50 -18.55
C ASP A 202 1.37 7.35 -17.64
N MET A 203 2.46 6.69 -18.03
CA MET A 203 3.11 5.66 -17.20
C MET A 203 3.97 6.34 -16.14
N VAL A 204 3.73 5.97 -14.90
CA VAL A 204 4.37 6.58 -13.74
C VAL A 204 5.04 5.53 -12.87
N LYS A 205 6.16 5.92 -12.27
CA LYS A 205 6.72 5.20 -11.12
C LYS A 205 6.70 6.10 -9.91
N LEU A 206 6.32 5.56 -8.77
CA LEU A 206 6.29 6.28 -7.52
C LEU A 206 6.81 5.47 -6.35
N LEU A 207 7.33 6.19 -5.37
CA LEU A 207 7.62 5.72 -4.03
C LEU A 207 6.73 6.48 -3.06
N GLY A 208 6.31 5.80 -2.01
CA GLY A 208 5.45 6.39 -1.00
C GLY A 208 5.28 5.48 0.21
N ARG A 209 4.24 5.74 0.96
CA ARG A 209 3.83 4.92 2.11
C ARG A 209 2.33 4.78 2.16
N CYS A 210 1.84 3.72 2.76
CA CYS A 210 0.45 3.62 3.15
C CYS A 210 0.12 4.71 4.17
N GLN A 211 -0.94 5.47 3.93
CA GLN A 211 -1.40 6.53 4.81
C GLN A 211 -2.86 6.34 5.17
N SER A 212 -3.18 6.50 6.44
CA SER A 212 -4.56 6.68 6.88
C SER A 212 -4.81 8.13 7.27
N ARG A 213 -5.97 8.65 6.91
CA ARG A 213 -6.36 10.02 7.21
C ARG A 213 -7.80 10.05 7.70
N ARG A 214 -8.00 10.59 8.88
CA ARG A 214 -9.36 10.85 9.42
C ARG A 214 -9.83 12.23 9.00
N TYR A 215 -11.05 12.32 8.48
CA TYR A 215 -11.69 13.59 8.18
C TYR A 215 -13.15 13.57 8.63
N HIS A 216 -13.64 14.74 9.05
CA HIS A 216 -15.05 14.95 9.32
C HIS A 216 -15.73 15.39 8.02
N LYS A 217 -16.77 14.67 7.61
CA LYS A 217 -17.58 15.11 6.48
C LYS A 217 -18.42 16.30 6.96
N HIS A 218 -18.13 17.51 6.46
CA HIS A 218 -19.08 18.61 6.55
C HIS A 218 -20.22 18.27 5.59
N THR A 219 -21.34 17.86 6.11
CA THR A 219 -22.60 17.83 5.36
C THR A 219 -23.23 19.19 5.53
N ASP A 220 -23.45 19.91 4.41
CA ASP A 220 -24.22 21.16 4.39
C ASP A 220 -25.71 20.96 4.76
N TYR A 221 -26.07 19.77 5.18
CA TYR A 221 -27.40 19.40 5.61
C TYR A 221 -27.52 19.55 7.14
N SER A 222 -28.24 20.59 7.57
CA SER A 222 -28.52 20.92 8.98
C SER A 222 -29.69 20.14 9.59
N GLY A 223 -29.92 18.88 9.15
CA GLY A 223 -30.94 18.01 9.76
C GLY A 223 -30.45 17.34 11.04
N PRO A 224 -31.36 16.95 11.96
CA PRO A 224 -31.01 16.32 13.25
C PRO A 224 -30.31 14.95 13.14
N GLU A 225 -30.27 14.33 11.96
CA GLU A 225 -29.58 13.08 11.65
C GLU A 225 -28.31 13.27 10.78
N ALA A 226 -27.72 14.48 10.78
CA ALA A 226 -26.42 14.68 10.15
C ALA A 226 -25.40 13.75 10.81
N ASP A 227 -25.10 12.63 10.18
CA ASP A 227 -24.05 11.69 10.58
C ASP A 227 -22.71 12.44 10.62
N LYS A 228 -22.34 12.93 11.80
CA LYS A 228 -21.05 13.58 12.07
C LYS A 228 -19.93 12.54 12.14
N GLY A 229 -20.06 11.46 11.35
CA GLY A 229 -19.11 10.36 11.34
C GLY A 229 -17.73 10.80 10.88
N THR A 230 -16.75 10.55 11.73
CA THR A 230 -15.33 10.57 11.31
C THR A 230 -15.12 9.43 10.31
N ARG A 231 -14.62 9.75 9.12
CA ARG A 231 -14.26 8.75 8.10
C ARG A 231 -12.75 8.63 8.01
N THR A 232 -12.27 7.39 7.96
CA THR A 232 -10.88 7.09 7.65
C THR A 232 -10.78 6.81 6.15
N VAL A 233 -9.85 7.45 5.48
CA VAL A 233 -9.44 7.19 4.10
C VAL A 233 -8.05 6.58 4.13
N HIS A 234 -7.87 5.54 3.34
CA HIS A 234 -6.57 4.92 3.11
C HIS A 234 -6.12 5.25 1.69
N GLU A 235 -4.89 5.66 1.54
CA GLU A 235 -4.30 6.09 0.27
C GLU A 235 -2.77 5.90 0.32
N VAL A 236 -2.09 5.98 -0.82
CA VAL A 236 -0.62 6.04 -0.85
C VAL A 236 -0.19 7.51 -0.81
N SER A 237 0.55 7.90 0.22
CA SER A 237 1.18 9.23 0.31
C SER A 237 2.51 9.19 -0.43
N VAL A 238 2.58 9.91 -1.54
CA VAL A 238 3.71 9.89 -2.47
C VAL A 238 4.87 10.73 -1.93
N SER A 239 6.06 10.13 -1.83
CA SER A 239 7.32 10.81 -1.50
C SER A 239 8.15 11.17 -2.74
N PHE A 240 8.08 10.33 -3.77
CA PHE A 240 8.73 10.54 -5.06
C PHE A 240 7.81 10.04 -6.18
N ILE A 241 7.77 10.76 -7.30
CA ILE A 241 7.05 10.33 -8.50
C ILE A 241 7.77 10.81 -9.75
N LYS A 242 7.74 10.00 -10.80
CA LYS A 242 8.30 10.32 -12.10
C LYS A 242 7.44 9.71 -13.20
N ARG A 243 7.20 10.49 -14.28
CA ARG A 243 6.65 9.98 -15.53
C ARG A 243 7.75 9.23 -16.30
N ILE A 244 7.47 8.01 -16.73
CA ILE A 244 8.42 7.13 -17.42
C ILE A 244 7.99 6.81 -18.87
N GLY A 245 6.80 7.20 -19.28
CA GLY A 245 6.27 6.99 -20.62
C GLY A 245 4.84 7.46 -20.76
N HIS A 246 4.24 7.18 -21.89
CA HIS A 246 2.82 7.37 -22.17
C HIS A 246 2.32 6.16 -22.97
N GLN A 247 1.18 5.57 -22.55
CA GLN A 247 0.47 4.56 -23.35
C GLN A 247 -0.51 5.30 -24.27
N GLU A 248 -0.28 5.22 -25.57
CA GLU A 248 -1.30 5.66 -26.54
C GLU A 248 -2.52 4.73 -26.42
N SER A 249 -3.69 5.31 -26.23
CA SER A 249 -4.94 4.56 -26.27
C SER A 249 -5.16 3.99 -27.67
N GLU A 250 -5.76 2.80 -27.77
CA GLU A 250 -6.08 2.19 -29.06
C GLU A 250 -7.02 3.07 -29.93
N GLU A 251 -7.72 4.03 -29.31
CA GLU A 251 -8.62 5.00 -29.96
C GLU A 251 -7.84 6.08 -30.74
N GLU A 252 -6.58 6.35 -30.44
CA GLU A 252 -5.74 7.29 -31.21
C GLU A 252 -5.09 6.68 -32.45
N LYS A 253 -5.26 5.38 -32.66
CA LYS A 253 -4.71 4.63 -33.82
C LYS A 253 -5.72 4.40 -34.96
N GLY A 254 -6.92 5.00 -34.86
CA GLY A 254 -8.02 4.85 -35.83
C GLY A 254 -8.13 6.00 -36.85
#